data_529297e317bde3229d72114b19760a87
#
_entry.id   529297e317bde3229d72114b19760a87
#
_cell.length_a   1.000
_cell.length_b   1.000
_cell.length_c   1.000
_cell.angle_alpha   90.00
_cell.angle_beta   90.00
_cell.angle_gamma   90.00
#
_symmetry.space_group_name_H-M   'P 1'
#
loop_
_entity.id
_entity.type
_entity.pdbx_description
1 polymer ?
#
loop_
_entity_poly.entity_id
_entity_poly.type
_entity_poly.pdbx_seq_one_letter_code
_entity_poly.pdbx_strand_id
1 'polypeptide(L)'
;ERAYSMASYPAEGRDIMLNVRIATPPYDRKANDWMDVNPGIASSYIFSRKPGDKVTISGPYGEFFINESDAEMLYVGGGAGMAPMRSHLYHLFRTLKTGRKITFWYGGRSRKELFYLDHFYKLEKDFPNFKFYVALSDPLEEDNWKVKKDLNSEGDGFIGFIHNCVIDHYLNDHESPEDIEWYFCGPPLMNQAVQKMGEDFGIPDENIRFDDFGG
;
A
#
# COMPACT_ATOMS: atom_id res chain seq x y z
N GLU A 1 14.70 -17.58 7.75
CA GLU A 1 14.63 -16.31 7.02
C GLU A 1 13.19 -15.94 6.71
N ARG A 2 12.93 -14.63 6.56
CA ARG A 2 11.68 -14.07 6.06
C ARG A 2 11.99 -12.82 5.25
N ALA A 3 11.28 -12.66 4.14
CA ALA A 3 11.38 -11.48 3.29
C ALA A 3 10.56 -10.32 3.89
N TYR A 4 11.10 -9.12 3.77
CA TYR A 4 10.43 -7.87 4.11
C TYR A 4 10.74 -6.85 3.03
N SER A 5 9.72 -6.24 2.45
CA SER A 5 9.90 -5.18 1.48
C SER A 5 10.43 -3.92 2.16
N MET A 6 11.35 -3.24 1.49
CA MET A 6 11.94 -1.99 2.00
C MET A 6 10.96 -0.83 1.80
N ALA A 7 10.77 -0.03 2.85
CA ALA A 7 10.02 1.23 2.79
C ALA A 7 10.91 2.44 2.47
N SER A 8 12.21 2.35 2.77
CA SER A 8 13.19 3.33 2.32
C SER A 8 13.49 3.18 0.83
N TYR A 9 13.77 4.30 0.15
CA TYR A 9 14.21 4.29 -1.25
C TYR A 9 15.73 4.50 -1.34
N PRO A 10 16.40 4.13 -2.44
CA PRO A 10 17.87 4.07 -2.51
C PRO A 10 18.59 5.39 -2.15
N ALA A 11 18.02 6.54 -2.51
CA ALA A 11 18.63 7.85 -2.25
C ALA A 11 18.29 8.43 -0.86
N GLU A 12 17.53 7.71 -0.03
CA GLU A 12 17.14 8.17 1.31
C GLU A 12 18.32 8.08 2.31
N GLY A 13 19.31 7.26 2.02
CA GLY A 13 20.47 7.10 2.87
C GLY A 13 20.93 5.65 2.98
N ARG A 14 21.59 5.34 4.10
CA ARG A 14 22.09 3.97 4.37
C ARG A 14 21.16 3.14 5.23
N ASP A 15 20.13 3.76 5.77
CA ASP A 15 19.19 3.11 6.66
C ASP A 15 18.14 2.34 5.87
N ILE A 16 17.89 1.10 6.29
CA ILE A 16 16.83 0.27 5.72
C ILE A 16 15.62 0.39 6.63
N MET A 17 14.51 0.92 6.07
CA MET A 17 13.23 1.01 6.76
C MET A 17 12.34 -0.15 6.35
N LEU A 18 11.77 -0.83 7.32
CA LEU A 18 10.84 -1.94 7.12
C LEU A 18 9.51 -1.65 7.81
N ASN A 19 8.42 -2.14 7.23
CA ASN A 19 7.11 -2.17 7.87
C ASN A 19 6.87 -3.58 8.38
N VAL A 20 6.85 -3.75 9.69
CA VAL A 20 6.66 -5.06 10.30
C VAL A 20 5.43 -5.06 11.17
N ARG A 21 4.46 -5.90 10.82
CA ARG A 21 3.33 -6.21 11.69
C ARG A 21 3.66 -7.44 12.52
N ILE A 22 3.44 -7.37 13.83
CA ILE A 22 3.57 -8.56 14.67
C ILE A 22 2.47 -9.56 14.31
N ALA A 23 2.86 -10.79 14.00
CA ALA A 23 1.93 -11.88 13.76
C ALA A 23 1.54 -12.50 15.10
N THR A 24 0.42 -12.05 15.65
CA THR A 24 -0.21 -12.65 16.85
C THR A 24 -1.03 -13.88 16.44
N PRO A 25 -1.29 -14.83 17.37
CA PRO A 25 -2.25 -15.89 17.12
C PRO A 25 -3.60 -15.31 16.65
N PRO A 26 -4.27 -15.92 15.67
CA PRO A 26 -5.59 -15.49 15.24
C PRO A 26 -6.61 -15.60 16.37
N TYR A 27 -7.59 -14.71 16.40
CA TYR A 27 -8.71 -14.79 17.34
C TYR A 27 -9.83 -15.64 16.74
N ASP A 28 -10.17 -16.75 17.43
CA ASP A 28 -11.31 -17.59 17.05
C ASP A 28 -12.61 -17.00 17.64
N ARG A 29 -13.42 -16.38 16.78
CA ARG A 29 -14.70 -15.79 17.17
C ARG A 29 -15.70 -16.82 17.69
N LYS A 30 -15.59 -18.11 17.28
CA LYS A 30 -16.50 -19.16 17.74
C LYS A 30 -16.15 -19.63 19.12
N ALA A 31 -14.84 -19.81 19.39
CA ALA A 31 -14.34 -20.15 20.71
C ALA A 31 -14.32 -18.94 21.67
N ASN A 32 -14.43 -17.72 21.13
CA ASN A 32 -14.28 -16.45 21.86
C ASN A 32 -12.94 -16.36 22.60
N ASP A 33 -11.88 -16.85 21.94
CA ASP A 33 -10.53 -16.90 22.50
C ASP A 33 -9.47 -16.86 21.39
N TRP A 34 -8.22 -16.63 21.76
CA TRP A 34 -7.10 -16.71 20.83
C TRP A 34 -6.79 -18.18 20.50
N MET A 35 -6.50 -18.46 19.23
CA MET A 35 -6.07 -19.80 18.84
C MET A 35 -4.76 -20.17 19.53
N ASP A 36 -4.66 -21.41 20.01
CA ASP A 36 -3.43 -21.96 20.59
C ASP A 36 -2.43 -22.33 19.50
N VAL A 37 -1.86 -21.30 18.87
CA VAL A 37 -0.81 -21.43 17.86
C VAL A 37 0.34 -20.48 18.19
N ASN A 38 1.56 -20.86 17.83
CA ASN A 38 2.71 -20.03 18.06
C ASN A 38 2.61 -18.68 17.32
N PRO A 39 3.02 -17.56 17.94
CA PRO A 39 3.16 -16.29 17.23
C PRO A 39 4.22 -16.37 16.14
N GLY A 40 4.16 -15.45 15.18
CA GLY A 40 5.13 -15.39 14.08
C GLY A 40 6.58 -15.25 14.58
N ILE A 41 7.43 -16.20 14.24
CA ILE A 41 8.81 -16.28 14.75
C ILE A 41 9.62 -15.03 14.38
N ALA A 42 9.60 -14.64 13.10
CA ALA A 42 10.40 -13.51 12.61
C ALA A 42 9.92 -12.16 13.17
N SER A 43 8.60 -11.92 13.14
CA SER A 43 8.04 -10.68 13.69
C SER A 43 8.27 -10.57 15.19
N SER A 44 8.08 -11.67 15.96
CA SER A 44 8.37 -11.68 17.39
C SER A 44 9.85 -11.43 17.68
N TYR A 45 10.76 -12.00 16.88
CA TYR A 45 12.18 -11.71 16.97
C TYR A 45 12.48 -10.22 16.74
N ILE A 46 11.93 -9.61 15.70
CA ILE A 46 12.14 -8.19 15.41
C ILE A 46 11.62 -7.32 16.55
N PHE A 47 10.41 -7.58 17.05
CA PHE A 47 9.81 -6.84 18.17
C PHE A 47 10.53 -7.02 19.50
N SER A 48 11.35 -8.08 19.65
CA SER A 48 12.20 -8.27 20.83
C SER A 48 13.52 -7.50 20.78
N ARG A 49 13.86 -6.92 19.63
CA ARG A 49 15.12 -6.16 19.48
C ARG A 49 15.00 -4.76 20.06
N LYS A 50 16.13 -4.23 20.49
CA LYS A 50 16.27 -2.88 21.03
C LYS A 50 17.24 -2.09 20.16
N PRO A 51 17.16 -0.76 20.16
CA PRO A 51 18.15 0.07 19.49
C PRO A 51 19.58 -0.31 19.92
N GLY A 52 20.45 -0.56 18.94
CA GLY A 52 21.81 -1.03 19.13
C GLY A 52 22.01 -2.54 18.98
N ASP A 53 20.93 -3.34 18.97
CA ASP A 53 21.06 -4.76 18.70
C ASP A 53 21.43 -4.99 17.23
N LYS A 54 22.33 -5.97 17.02
CA LYS A 54 22.72 -6.38 15.67
C LYS A 54 21.75 -7.41 15.12
N VAL A 55 21.35 -7.25 13.86
CA VAL A 55 20.55 -8.20 13.09
C VAL A 55 21.28 -8.56 11.82
N THR A 56 21.21 -9.83 11.41
CA THR A 56 21.77 -10.27 10.12
C THR A 56 20.69 -10.17 9.06
N ILE A 57 21.00 -9.47 7.99
CA ILE A 57 20.13 -9.32 6.83
C ILE A 57 20.87 -9.73 5.57
N SER A 58 20.13 -10.15 4.55
CA SER A 58 20.62 -10.45 3.21
C SER A 58 19.71 -9.76 2.19
N GLY A 59 20.23 -9.50 0.99
CA GLY A 59 19.48 -8.85 -0.09
C GLY A 59 20.30 -7.77 -0.79
N PRO A 60 19.66 -6.91 -1.59
CA PRO A 60 18.22 -6.91 -1.89
C PRO A 60 17.79 -8.07 -2.78
N TYR A 61 16.55 -8.52 -2.63
CA TYR A 61 15.91 -9.55 -3.46
C TYR A 61 14.57 -9.05 -3.99
N GLY A 62 13.99 -9.80 -4.94
CA GLY A 62 12.68 -9.52 -5.51
C GLY A 62 12.73 -8.75 -6.83
N GLU A 63 11.58 -8.67 -7.50
CA GLU A 63 11.45 -8.13 -8.86
C GLU A 63 10.30 -7.11 -8.99
N PHE A 64 9.84 -6.57 -7.87
CA PHE A 64 8.82 -5.54 -7.88
C PHE A 64 9.42 -4.18 -8.21
N PHE A 65 9.63 -3.94 -9.51
CA PHE A 65 10.26 -2.73 -10.02
C PHE A 65 9.29 -1.83 -10.77
N ILE A 66 9.63 -0.55 -10.86
CA ILE A 66 8.95 0.45 -11.66
C ILE A 66 9.34 0.25 -13.12
N ASN A 67 8.35 0.23 -14.03
CA ASN A 67 8.61 0.22 -15.46
C ASN A 67 9.14 1.58 -15.93
N GLU A 68 10.09 1.54 -16.85
CA GLU A 68 10.59 2.73 -17.55
C GLU A 68 9.64 3.07 -18.71
N SER A 69 8.67 3.93 -18.45
CA SER A 69 7.68 4.41 -19.42
C SER A 69 7.19 5.80 -19.04
N ASP A 70 6.34 6.39 -19.90
CA ASP A 70 5.64 7.65 -19.63
C ASP A 70 4.15 7.43 -19.29
N ALA A 71 3.69 6.18 -19.18
CA ALA A 71 2.30 5.84 -18.88
C ALA A 71 1.85 6.39 -17.53
N GLU A 72 0.57 6.66 -17.39
CA GLU A 72 -0.04 6.95 -16.10
C GLU A 72 0.14 5.78 -15.14
N MET A 73 0.24 6.05 -13.84
CA MET A 73 0.44 5.02 -12.82
C MET A 73 -0.68 5.05 -11.79
N LEU A 74 -1.25 3.89 -11.51
CA LEU A 74 -2.20 3.66 -10.44
C LEU A 74 -1.56 2.77 -9.37
N TYR A 75 -1.39 3.30 -8.18
CA TYR A 75 -0.90 2.57 -7.02
C TYR A 75 -2.05 2.19 -6.08
N VAL A 76 -2.08 0.94 -5.61
CA VAL A 76 -3.01 0.49 -4.57
C VAL A 76 -2.23 -0.18 -3.45
N GLY A 77 -2.40 0.30 -2.22
CA GLY A 77 -1.65 -0.20 -1.07
C GLY A 77 -2.51 -0.45 0.16
N GLY A 78 -2.06 -1.36 1.01
CA GLY A 78 -2.69 -1.63 2.30
C GLY A 78 -1.79 -2.41 3.25
N GLY A 79 -1.92 -2.17 4.55
CA GLY A 79 -1.15 -2.87 5.56
C GLY A 79 0.37 -2.82 5.32
N ALA A 80 1.06 -3.96 5.44
CA ALA A 80 2.50 -4.04 5.23
C ALA A 80 2.94 -3.71 3.80
N GLY A 81 2.04 -3.85 2.80
CA GLY A 81 2.27 -3.47 1.41
C GLY A 81 2.58 -1.99 1.19
N MET A 82 2.35 -1.16 2.20
CA MET A 82 2.77 0.25 2.19
C MET A 82 4.29 0.44 2.09
N ALA A 83 5.10 -0.56 2.42
CA ALA A 83 6.55 -0.47 2.33
C ALA A 83 7.02 -0.22 0.89
N PRO A 84 6.76 -1.11 -0.10
CA PRO A 84 7.18 -0.87 -1.48
C PRO A 84 6.47 0.35 -2.09
N MET A 85 5.21 0.65 -1.72
CA MET A 85 4.53 1.85 -2.19
C MET A 85 5.30 3.12 -1.83
N ARG A 86 5.73 3.23 -0.56
CA ARG A 86 6.54 4.37 -0.11
C ARG A 86 7.87 4.44 -0.86
N SER A 87 8.58 3.31 -0.98
CA SER A 87 9.86 3.26 -1.67
C SER A 87 9.75 3.72 -3.13
N HIS A 88 8.79 3.17 -3.88
CA HIS A 88 8.55 3.54 -5.28
C HIS A 88 8.20 5.02 -5.43
N LEU A 89 7.18 5.50 -4.70
CA LEU A 89 6.68 6.86 -4.84
C LEU A 89 7.75 7.90 -4.48
N TYR A 90 8.51 7.66 -3.42
CA TYR A 90 9.61 8.56 -3.06
C TYR A 90 10.73 8.52 -4.10
N HIS A 91 11.08 7.36 -4.65
CA HIS A 91 12.05 7.26 -5.73
C HIS A 91 11.59 8.01 -6.98
N LEU A 92 10.35 7.81 -7.42
CA LEU A 92 9.76 8.50 -8.57
C LEU A 92 9.82 10.02 -8.43
N PHE A 93 9.39 10.55 -7.28
CA PHE A 93 9.28 11.99 -7.11
C PHE A 93 10.56 12.65 -6.61
N ARG A 94 11.31 12.03 -5.71
CA ARG A 94 12.51 12.65 -5.11
C ARG A 94 13.77 12.40 -5.91
N THR A 95 13.90 11.26 -6.58
CA THR A 95 15.08 10.89 -7.37
C THR A 95 14.84 11.14 -8.85
N LEU A 96 13.85 10.48 -9.45
CA LEU A 96 13.61 10.55 -10.89
C LEU A 96 12.93 11.84 -11.33
N LYS A 97 12.28 12.57 -10.40
CA LYS A 97 11.53 13.80 -10.71
C LYS A 97 10.51 13.58 -11.83
N THR A 98 9.80 12.47 -11.76
CA THR A 98 8.86 12.05 -12.80
C THR A 98 7.78 13.08 -13.08
N GLY A 99 7.45 13.27 -14.36
CA GLY A 99 6.29 14.05 -14.80
C GLY A 99 5.01 13.22 -14.98
N ARG A 100 5.09 11.89 -14.78
CA ARG A 100 3.94 10.98 -14.97
C ARG A 100 2.81 11.34 -14.01
N LYS A 101 1.57 11.23 -14.49
CA LYS A 101 0.38 11.30 -13.64
C LYS A 101 0.33 10.05 -12.77
N ILE A 102 0.23 10.23 -11.46
CA ILE A 102 0.24 9.14 -10.49
C ILE A 102 -0.89 9.33 -9.50
N THR A 103 -1.69 8.27 -9.32
CA THR A 103 -2.67 8.18 -8.24
C THR A 103 -2.28 7.08 -7.27
N PHE A 104 -2.41 7.35 -5.98
CA PHE A 104 -2.18 6.35 -4.95
C PHE A 104 -3.41 6.19 -4.06
N TRP A 105 -3.91 4.97 -4.00
CA TRP A 105 -5.12 4.57 -3.29
C TRP A 105 -4.74 3.68 -2.10
N TYR A 106 -4.97 4.19 -0.90
CA TYR A 106 -4.59 3.51 0.34
C TYR A 106 -5.82 2.99 1.08
N GLY A 107 -5.91 1.66 1.23
CA GLY A 107 -6.99 0.98 1.95
C GLY A 107 -6.59 0.58 3.37
N GLY A 108 -7.44 0.87 4.33
CA GLY A 108 -7.38 0.37 5.70
C GLY A 108 -8.77 0.01 6.22
N ARG A 109 -8.86 -0.67 7.37
CA ARG A 109 -10.17 -0.91 8.01
C ARG A 109 -10.64 0.33 8.75
N SER A 110 -9.79 0.90 9.59
CA SER A 110 -10.04 2.10 10.37
C SER A 110 -8.83 3.02 10.36
N ARG A 111 -8.99 4.25 10.84
CA ARG A 111 -7.90 5.25 10.91
C ARG A 111 -6.68 4.75 11.70
N LYS A 112 -6.88 3.92 12.72
CA LYS A 112 -5.79 3.34 13.53
C LYS A 112 -4.84 2.44 12.74
N GLU A 113 -5.28 1.88 11.63
CA GLU A 113 -4.45 1.02 10.78
C GLU A 113 -3.64 1.79 9.73
N LEU A 114 -3.91 3.10 9.58
CA LEU A 114 -3.22 3.94 8.61
C LEU A 114 -1.92 4.50 9.18
N PHE A 115 -0.87 4.47 8.37
CA PHE A 115 0.42 5.07 8.68
C PHE A 115 1.02 5.73 7.43
N TYR A 116 2.03 6.55 7.58
CA TYR A 116 2.63 7.37 6.52
C TYR A 116 1.70 8.40 5.85
N LEU A 117 0.54 8.71 6.43
CA LEU A 117 -0.40 9.69 5.83
C LEU A 117 0.28 11.03 5.57
N ASP A 118 0.99 11.57 6.56
CA ASP A 118 1.72 12.84 6.44
C ASP A 118 2.76 12.82 5.31
N HIS A 119 3.39 11.65 5.08
CA HIS A 119 4.35 11.47 4.01
C HIS A 119 3.70 11.65 2.63
N PHE A 120 2.54 11.04 2.42
CA PHE A 120 1.86 11.08 1.12
C PHE A 120 1.10 12.38 0.91
N TYR A 121 0.49 12.97 1.94
CA TYR A 121 -0.09 14.32 1.85
C TYR A 121 0.98 15.37 1.56
N LYS A 122 2.18 15.23 2.15
CA LYS A 122 3.30 16.11 1.81
C LYS A 122 3.74 15.93 0.36
N LEU A 123 3.79 14.68 -0.11
CA LEU A 123 4.16 14.38 -1.49
C LEU A 123 3.14 14.99 -2.46
N GLU A 124 1.85 14.87 -2.18
CA GLU A 124 0.76 15.47 -2.97
C GLU A 124 0.86 17.00 -3.02
N LYS A 125 1.20 17.61 -1.89
CA LYS A 125 1.42 19.07 -1.82
C LYS A 125 2.63 19.53 -2.63
N ASP A 126 3.71 18.72 -2.64
CA ASP A 126 4.97 19.05 -3.29
C ASP A 126 4.92 18.81 -4.82
N PHE A 127 4.06 17.89 -5.28
CA PHE A 127 4.02 17.44 -6.68
C PHE A 127 2.60 17.43 -7.24
N PRO A 128 2.25 18.35 -8.15
CA PRO A 128 0.89 18.52 -8.65
C PRO A 128 0.38 17.34 -9.51
N ASN A 129 1.30 16.53 -10.04
CA ASN A 129 1.01 15.32 -10.81
C ASN A 129 0.81 14.07 -9.95
N PHE A 130 0.79 14.21 -8.62
CA PHE A 130 0.46 13.16 -7.66
C PHE A 130 -0.86 13.44 -6.96
N LYS A 131 -1.70 12.40 -6.82
CA LYS A 131 -2.93 12.43 -6.04
C LYS A 131 -2.99 11.26 -5.08
N PHE A 132 -3.40 11.55 -3.84
CA PHE A 132 -3.45 10.57 -2.77
C PHE A 132 -4.87 10.44 -2.22
N TYR A 133 -5.38 9.22 -2.23
CA TYR A 133 -6.74 8.89 -1.77
C TYR A 133 -6.71 7.78 -0.72
N VAL A 134 -7.57 7.92 0.28
CA VAL A 134 -7.69 6.95 1.37
C VAL A 134 -9.11 6.42 1.43
N ALA A 135 -9.26 5.13 1.72
CA ALA A 135 -10.56 4.54 2.01
C ALA A 135 -10.51 3.65 3.25
N LEU A 136 -11.57 3.72 4.05
CA LEU A 136 -11.77 2.86 5.21
C LEU A 136 -12.93 1.89 4.95
N SER A 137 -12.66 0.58 5.08
CA SER A 137 -13.69 -0.44 4.90
C SER A 137 -14.59 -0.64 6.12
N ASP A 138 -14.11 -0.27 7.31
CA ASP A 138 -14.81 -0.44 8.59
C ASP A 138 -14.39 0.70 9.55
N PRO A 139 -14.77 1.96 9.21
CA PRO A 139 -14.42 3.10 10.04
C PRO A 139 -15.11 3.02 11.40
N LEU A 140 -14.36 3.34 12.46
CA LEU A 140 -14.89 3.40 13.81
C LEU A 140 -15.52 4.77 14.07
N GLU A 141 -16.48 4.86 14.98
CA GLU A 141 -17.10 6.13 15.38
C GLU A 141 -16.06 7.14 15.87
N GLU A 142 -15.07 6.67 16.62
CA GLU A 142 -13.95 7.48 17.13
C GLU A 142 -13.00 8.01 16.05
N ASP A 143 -13.02 7.45 14.84
CA ASP A 143 -12.22 7.96 13.71
C ASP A 143 -12.70 9.33 13.26
N ASN A 144 -13.93 9.73 13.55
CA ASN A 144 -14.56 10.99 13.10
C ASN A 144 -14.34 11.22 11.60
N TRP A 145 -14.48 10.14 10.81
CA TRP A 145 -14.12 10.11 9.40
C TRP A 145 -15.04 10.97 8.55
N LYS A 146 -14.46 12.00 7.91
CA LYS A 146 -15.19 12.87 6.98
C LYS A 146 -15.17 12.26 5.59
N VAL A 147 -16.33 11.76 5.16
CA VAL A 147 -16.45 11.07 3.88
C VAL A 147 -16.41 12.05 2.72
N LYS A 148 -15.54 11.78 1.74
CA LYS A 148 -15.53 12.47 0.45
C LYS A 148 -16.69 11.98 -0.42
N LYS A 149 -17.29 12.89 -1.18
CA LYS A 149 -18.35 12.58 -2.16
C LYS A 149 -17.77 12.19 -3.52
N ASP A 150 -16.68 12.84 -3.90
CA ASP A 150 -15.94 12.67 -5.14
C ASP A 150 -14.46 13.04 -4.94
N LEU A 151 -13.66 12.93 -6.00
CA LEU A 151 -12.20 13.18 -5.94
C LEU A 151 -11.84 14.62 -5.56
N ASN A 152 -12.72 15.59 -5.81
CA ASN A 152 -12.48 17.01 -5.61
C ASN A 152 -13.15 17.56 -4.34
N SER A 153 -14.02 16.78 -3.70
CA SER A 153 -14.72 17.21 -2.49
C SER A 153 -13.80 17.22 -1.27
N GLU A 154 -14.14 18.06 -0.30
CA GLU A 154 -13.47 18.05 1.01
C GLU A 154 -13.82 16.78 1.78
N GLY A 155 -12.87 16.31 2.59
CA GLY A 155 -13.02 15.14 3.44
C GLY A 155 -11.70 14.41 3.65
N ASP A 156 -11.73 13.42 4.55
CA ASP A 156 -10.56 12.61 4.86
C ASP A 156 -10.35 11.49 3.82
N GLY A 157 -11.43 10.99 3.21
CA GLY A 157 -11.40 9.93 2.21
C GLY A 157 -12.75 9.24 2.02
N PHE A 158 -12.73 8.07 1.43
CA PHE A 158 -13.93 7.29 1.08
C PHE A 158 -14.26 6.24 2.14
N ILE A 159 -15.44 5.63 2.03
CA ILE A 159 -15.84 4.44 2.78
C ILE A 159 -16.04 3.29 1.81
N GLY A 160 -15.49 2.14 2.15
CA GLY A 160 -15.58 0.90 1.37
C GLY A 160 -14.23 0.23 1.16
N PHE A 161 -14.26 -0.91 0.50
CA PHE A 161 -13.02 -1.56 0.06
C PHE A 161 -12.34 -0.73 -1.01
N ILE A 162 -11.02 -0.62 -0.93
CA ILE A 162 -10.25 0.30 -1.77
C ILE A 162 -10.45 0.06 -3.26
N HIS A 163 -10.54 -1.20 -3.72
CA HIS A 163 -10.76 -1.51 -5.12
C HIS A 163 -12.12 -0.97 -5.62
N ASN A 164 -13.19 -1.06 -4.81
CA ASN A 164 -14.48 -0.47 -5.18
C ASN A 164 -14.39 1.06 -5.28
N CYS A 165 -13.69 1.70 -4.35
CA CYS A 165 -13.50 3.15 -4.41
C CYS A 165 -12.70 3.57 -5.66
N VAL A 166 -11.71 2.78 -6.09
CA VAL A 166 -10.98 3.00 -7.34
C VAL A 166 -11.91 2.89 -8.54
N ILE A 167 -12.76 1.85 -8.59
CA ILE A 167 -13.74 1.67 -9.65
C ILE A 167 -14.71 2.85 -9.71
N ASP A 168 -15.36 3.13 -8.57
CA ASP A 168 -16.48 4.07 -8.50
C ASP A 168 -16.07 5.53 -8.73
N HIS A 169 -14.86 5.91 -8.33
CA HIS A 169 -14.42 7.30 -8.34
C HIS A 169 -13.33 7.61 -9.36
N TYR A 170 -12.77 6.58 -10.03
CA TYR A 170 -11.66 6.80 -10.94
C TYR A 170 -11.78 6.04 -12.26
N LEU A 171 -11.85 4.71 -12.22
CA LEU A 171 -11.75 3.91 -13.43
C LEU A 171 -13.00 3.98 -14.31
N ASN A 172 -14.21 4.07 -13.74
CA ASN A 172 -15.45 4.16 -14.51
C ASN A 172 -15.52 5.39 -15.42
N ASP A 173 -14.87 6.48 -15.02
CA ASP A 173 -14.86 7.74 -15.77
C ASP A 173 -13.52 7.97 -16.49
N HIS A 174 -12.60 7.00 -16.48
CA HIS A 174 -11.30 7.12 -17.11
C HIS A 174 -11.40 6.82 -18.62
N GLU A 175 -10.78 7.67 -19.45
CA GLU A 175 -10.88 7.56 -20.93
C GLU A 175 -10.20 6.28 -21.47
N SER A 176 -9.08 5.89 -20.89
CA SER A 176 -8.25 4.75 -21.33
C SER A 176 -7.65 4.01 -20.10
N PRO A 177 -8.44 3.28 -19.32
CA PRO A 177 -7.94 2.58 -18.14
C PRO A 177 -6.92 1.49 -18.49
N GLU A 178 -6.98 0.92 -19.69
CA GLU A 178 -6.06 -0.10 -20.20
C GLU A 178 -4.64 0.42 -20.43
N ASP A 179 -4.46 1.73 -20.58
CA ASP A 179 -3.14 2.35 -20.75
C ASP A 179 -2.44 2.67 -19.43
N ILE A 180 -3.10 2.46 -18.30
CA ILE A 180 -2.54 2.73 -16.96
C ILE A 180 -1.65 1.57 -16.53
N GLU A 181 -0.48 1.87 -15.97
CA GLU A 181 0.35 0.90 -15.26
C GLU A 181 -0.08 0.79 -13.79
N TRP A 182 -0.34 -0.43 -13.35
CA TRP A 182 -0.85 -0.73 -12.02
C TRP A 182 0.23 -1.33 -11.13
N TYR A 183 0.33 -0.77 -9.94
CA TYR A 183 1.27 -1.20 -8.91
C TYR A 183 0.53 -1.42 -7.60
N PHE A 184 0.50 -2.64 -7.09
CA PHE A 184 -0.20 -2.88 -5.84
C PHE A 184 0.51 -3.89 -4.93
N CYS A 185 0.30 -3.69 -3.64
CA CYS A 185 0.79 -4.58 -2.61
C CYS A 185 -0.05 -4.41 -1.34
N GLY A 186 -0.52 -5.53 -0.80
CA GLY A 186 -1.35 -5.51 0.40
C GLY A 186 -1.76 -6.90 0.88
N PRO A 187 -2.76 -6.98 1.75
CA PRO A 187 -3.31 -8.26 2.18
C PRO A 187 -3.78 -9.12 1.01
N PRO A 188 -3.69 -10.46 1.08
CA PRO A 188 -4.02 -11.36 -0.03
C PRO A 188 -5.38 -11.11 -0.67
N LEU A 189 -6.43 -10.86 0.13
CA LEU A 189 -7.76 -10.57 -0.39
C LEU A 189 -7.82 -9.23 -1.15
N MET A 190 -7.03 -8.23 -0.74
CA MET A 190 -6.92 -6.97 -1.48
C MET A 190 -6.22 -7.20 -2.82
N ASN A 191 -5.09 -7.92 -2.82
CA ASN A 191 -4.37 -8.23 -4.06
C ASN A 191 -5.26 -8.99 -5.05
N GLN A 192 -6.00 -10.01 -4.59
CA GLN A 192 -6.95 -10.75 -5.43
C GLN A 192 -8.05 -9.84 -6.00
N ALA A 193 -8.61 -8.95 -5.19
CA ALA A 193 -9.64 -8.02 -5.63
C ALA A 193 -9.12 -7.01 -6.67
N VAL A 194 -7.89 -6.52 -6.48
CA VAL A 194 -7.25 -5.60 -7.44
C VAL A 194 -6.88 -6.32 -8.75
N GLN A 195 -6.39 -7.57 -8.68
CA GLN A 195 -6.17 -8.39 -9.88
C GLN A 195 -7.46 -8.60 -10.67
N LYS A 196 -8.55 -8.98 -9.97
CA LYS A 196 -9.86 -9.16 -10.60
C LYS A 196 -10.36 -7.85 -11.23
N MET A 197 -10.18 -6.72 -10.57
CA MET A 197 -10.49 -5.40 -11.12
C MET A 197 -9.70 -5.14 -12.41
N GLY A 198 -8.40 -5.51 -12.45
CA GLY A 198 -7.57 -5.39 -13.66
C GLY A 198 -8.11 -6.21 -14.83
N GLU A 199 -8.51 -7.47 -14.58
CA GLU A 199 -9.16 -8.32 -15.59
C GLU A 199 -10.46 -7.69 -16.12
N ASP A 200 -11.31 -7.17 -15.21
CA ASP A 200 -12.61 -6.60 -15.57
C ASP A 200 -12.48 -5.32 -16.41
N PHE A 201 -11.41 -4.55 -16.23
CA PHE A 201 -11.08 -3.36 -17.03
C PHE A 201 -10.17 -3.66 -18.23
N GLY A 202 -9.81 -4.92 -18.45
CA GLY A 202 -9.00 -5.32 -19.60
C GLY A 202 -7.55 -4.81 -19.56
N ILE A 203 -7.00 -4.64 -18.36
CA ILE A 203 -5.62 -4.17 -18.20
C ILE A 203 -4.66 -5.28 -18.68
N PRO A 204 -3.73 -4.98 -19.60
CA PRO A 204 -2.72 -5.95 -20.04
C PRO A 204 -1.83 -6.42 -18.88
N ASP A 205 -1.46 -7.70 -18.87
CA ASP A 205 -0.61 -8.29 -17.82
C ASP A 205 0.74 -7.57 -17.69
N GLU A 206 1.30 -7.07 -18.80
CA GLU A 206 2.52 -6.27 -18.81
C GLU A 206 2.39 -4.93 -18.09
N ASN A 207 1.17 -4.43 -17.91
CA ASN A 207 0.88 -3.21 -17.17
C ASN A 207 0.60 -3.47 -15.69
N ILE A 208 0.57 -4.73 -15.26
CA ILE A 208 0.29 -5.12 -13.86
C ILE A 208 1.60 -5.52 -13.16
N ARG A 209 1.89 -4.87 -12.04
CA ARG A 209 3.00 -5.19 -11.15
C ARG A 209 2.50 -5.27 -9.73
N PHE A 210 2.81 -6.35 -9.04
CA PHE A 210 2.43 -6.51 -7.63
C PHE A 210 3.46 -7.32 -6.86
N ASP A 211 3.43 -7.16 -5.55
CA ASP A 211 4.18 -7.99 -4.61
C ASP A 211 3.19 -8.72 -3.70
N ASP A 212 3.46 -10.00 -3.46
CA ASP A 212 2.64 -10.86 -2.59
C ASP A 212 3.53 -11.45 -1.49
N PHE A 213 3.17 -11.16 -0.26
CA PHE A 213 3.93 -11.63 0.90
C PHE A 213 3.64 -13.09 1.28
N GLY A 214 2.81 -13.77 0.50
CA GLY A 214 2.34 -15.10 0.80
C GLY A 214 1.39 -15.13 2.00
N GLY A 215 0.34 -15.92 1.91
CA GLY A 215 -0.58 -16.21 3.03
C GLY A 215 -0.13 -17.44 3.81
#